data_a51234403d764706c4983cb43061e4e7
#
_entry.id   a51234403d764706c4983cb43061e4e7
#
_cell.length_a   1.000
_cell.length_b   1.000
_cell.length_c   1.000
_cell.angle_alpha   90.00
_cell.angle_beta   90.00
_cell.angle_gamma   90.00
#
_symmetry.space_group_name_H-M   'P 1'
#
loop_
_entity.id
_entity.type
_entity.pdbx_description
1 polymer ?
#
loop_
_entity_poly.entity_id
_entity_poly.type
_entity_poly.pdbx_seq_one_letter_code
_entity_poly.pdbx_strand_id
1 'polypeptide(L)'
;MAREGGELPEEPEDERPINIGGADAVYTSLIPPAMQYAALGHLHRWQTVDMEPCPAVYSGSPLSYSFSEAEQDKYVTLVNLEPGGPACVTKRRLTSGRPLVRRRFEGVEAALQWLAEHPDTWVELTVATGTFLTAQEVKSLHAAHDGIVCIIPDVRDVSLVNDRVASIHDLRSDVNALFAEYFRQRKGQEPNEEIMSLFREALSIDGGSRKSDS
;
A
#
# COMPACT_ATOMS: atom_id res chain seq x y z
N MET A 1 11.91 -8.05 13.37
CA MET A 1 10.54 -8.12 13.88
C MET A 1 10.52 -8.83 15.23
N ALA A 2 9.71 -8.41 16.21
CA ALA A 2 9.59 -9.12 17.48
C ALA A 2 8.53 -10.23 17.36
N ARG A 3 8.75 -11.37 18.04
CA ARG A 3 7.95 -12.58 17.89
C ARG A 3 7.73 -13.28 19.22
N GLU A 4 6.48 -13.66 19.49
CA GLU A 4 6.11 -14.60 20.54
C GLU A 4 5.99 -16.00 19.95
N GLY A 5 6.57 -17.02 20.57
CA GLY A 5 6.25 -18.45 20.47
C GLY A 5 5.98 -19.09 19.11
N GLY A 6 5.97 -18.37 18.01
CA GLY A 6 5.74 -18.94 16.69
C GLY A 6 4.88 -18.12 15.74
N GLU A 7 4.06 -17.23 16.22
CA GLU A 7 3.25 -16.37 15.34
C GLU A 7 3.98 -15.07 15.01
N LEU A 8 3.94 -14.68 13.73
CA LEU A 8 4.47 -13.41 13.28
C LEU A 8 3.41 -12.33 13.50
N PRO A 9 3.82 -11.10 13.89
CA PRO A 9 2.92 -9.95 13.89
C PRO A 9 2.31 -9.74 12.50
N GLU A 10 1.07 -9.22 12.45
CA GLU A 10 0.44 -8.89 11.19
C GLU A 10 1.18 -7.75 10.49
N GLU A 11 1.69 -8.01 9.30
CA GLU A 11 2.28 -7.02 8.40
C GLU A 11 1.29 -6.70 7.27
N PRO A 12 1.03 -5.43 6.96
CA PRO A 12 0.42 -5.05 5.71
C PRO A 12 1.31 -5.42 4.51
N GLU A 13 0.70 -5.79 3.39
CA GLU A 13 1.41 -6.21 2.16
C GLU A 13 2.38 -5.14 1.60
N ASP A 14 2.19 -3.88 1.97
CA ASP A 14 2.98 -2.74 1.49
C ASP A 14 4.19 -2.41 2.39
N GLU A 15 4.32 -3.05 3.55
CA GLU A 15 5.49 -2.86 4.41
C GLU A 15 6.67 -3.69 3.91
N ARG A 16 7.83 -3.05 3.79
CA ARG A 16 9.04 -3.77 3.37
C ARG A 16 9.54 -4.64 4.50
N PRO A 17 9.76 -5.95 4.29
CA PRO A 17 10.35 -6.81 5.31
C PRO A 17 11.75 -6.28 5.68
N ILE A 18 11.99 -6.09 6.98
CA ILE A 18 13.32 -5.71 7.47
C ILE A 18 14.10 -6.98 7.80
N ASN A 19 15.12 -7.27 6.99
CA ASN A 19 16.12 -8.28 7.27
C ASN A 19 17.32 -7.61 7.94
N ILE A 20 17.41 -7.67 9.27
CA ILE A 20 18.58 -7.20 10.02
C ILE A 20 19.52 -8.38 10.24
N GLY A 21 20.66 -8.36 9.58
CA GLY A 21 21.71 -9.37 9.79
C GLY A 21 21.32 -10.81 9.42
N GLY A 22 20.32 -10.98 8.54
CA GLY A 22 19.84 -12.31 8.12
C GLY A 22 18.85 -12.97 9.09
N ALA A 23 18.36 -12.23 10.10
CA ALA A 23 17.28 -12.69 10.98
C ALA A 23 15.97 -11.98 10.62
N ASP A 24 14.97 -12.78 10.25
CA ASP A 24 13.63 -12.26 9.91
C ASP A 24 12.83 -11.85 11.14
N ALA A 25 13.16 -12.38 12.31
CA ALA A 25 12.46 -12.12 13.57
C ALA A 25 13.41 -12.17 14.77
N VAL A 26 13.10 -11.36 15.78
CA VAL A 26 13.76 -11.36 17.09
C VAL A 26 12.72 -11.80 18.13
N TYR A 27 13.08 -12.75 18.98
CA TYR A 27 12.18 -13.25 20.03
C TYR A 27 12.10 -12.28 21.21
N THR A 28 10.90 -12.10 21.75
CA THR A 28 10.64 -11.29 22.95
C THR A 28 11.36 -11.83 24.19
N SER A 29 11.64 -13.13 24.23
CA SER A 29 12.47 -13.76 25.27
C SER A 29 13.90 -13.20 25.40
N LEU A 30 14.37 -12.44 24.41
CA LEU A 30 15.65 -11.73 24.46
C LEU A 30 15.56 -10.38 25.21
N ILE A 31 14.36 -9.93 25.53
CA ILE A 31 14.16 -8.70 26.32
C ILE A 31 14.63 -8.98 27.75
N PRO A 32 15.54 -8.17 28.31
CA PRO A 32 16.02 -8.38 29.66
C PRO A 32 14.87 -8.33 30.68
N PRO A 33 14.81 -9.26 31.66
CA PRO A 33 13.74 -9.30 32.67
C PRO A 33 13.60 -8.04 33.53
N ALA A 34 14.63 -7.19 33.55
CA ALA A 34 14.61 -5.92 34.30
C ALA A 34 13.86 -4.80 33.54
N MET A 35 13.47 -5.01 32.28
CA MET A 35 12.70 -4.06 31.53
C MET A 35 11.24 -4.09 31.94
N GLN A 36 10.62 -2.91 32.04
CA GLN A 36 9.20 -2.78 32.38
C GLN A 36 8.32 -2.66 31.13
N TYR A 37 8.89 -2.22 29.98
CA TYR A 37 8.18 -2.01 28.72
C TYR A 37 9.14 -2.05 27.54
N ALA A 38 8.71 -2.65 26.43
CA ALA A 38 9.40 -2.65 25.14
C ALA A 38 8.55 -1.92 24.08
N ALA A 39 9.00 -0.72 23.70
CA ALA A 39 8.39 0.03 22.62
C ALA A 39 8.94 -0.44 21.28
N LEU A 40 8.07 -1.00 20.44
CA LEU A 40 8.40 -1.50 19.11
C LEU A 40 7.92 -0.52 18.04
N GLY A 41 8.74 -0.35 17.01
CA GLY A 41 8.44 0.47 15.84
C GLY A 41 8.50 -0.33 14.57
N HIS A 42 8.24 0.31 13.42
CA HIS A 42 8.20 -0.23 12.08
C HIS A 42 6.81 -0.64 11.61
N LEU A 43 6.10 -1.53 12.31
CA LEU A 43 4.76 -1.93 11.90
C LEU A 43 3.75 -0.80 12.11
N HIS A 44 2.92 -0.55 11.09
CA HIS A 44 1.96 0.54 11.11
C HIS A 44 0.66 0.23 11.85
N ARG A 45 0.41 -1.06 12.13
CA ARG A 45 -0.74 -1.49 12.92
C ARG A 45 -0.38 -1.58 14.39
N TRP A 46 -1.23 -0.98 15.25
CA TRP A 46 -1.08 -1.13 16.70
C TRP A 46 -1.33 -2.59 17.11
N GLN A 47 -0.39 -3.21 17.80
CA GLN A 47 -0.52 -4.57 18.31
C GLN A 47 0.40 -4.84 19.51
N THR A 48 -0.07 -5.66 20.45
CA THR A 48 0.76 -6.25 21.49
C THR A 48 1.31 -7.57 20.98
N VAL A 49 2.62 -7.73 21.05
CA VAL A 49 3.30 -8.95 20.61
C VAL A 49 3.39 -9.94 21.77
N ASP A 50 3.70 -9.43 22.96
CA ASP A 50 3.94 -10.25 24.15
C ASP A 50 3.67 -9.44 25.42
N MET A 51 3.43 -10.15 26.51
CA MET A 51 3.29 -9.57 27.86
C MET A 51 4.44 -10.00 28.78
N GLU A 52 5.25 -10.97 28.34
CA GLU A 52 6.38 -11.50 29.08
C GLU A 52 7.72 -11.29 28.34
N PRO A 53 8.82 -10.88 29.01
CA PRO A 53 8.93 -10.53 30.43
C PRO A 53 8.32 -9.17 30.78
N CYS A 54 7.91 -8.39 29.79
CA CYS A 54 7.17 -7.13 29.94
C CYS A 54 6.34 -6.87 28.69
N PRO A 55 5.34 -5.96 28.75
CA PRO A 55 4.57 -5.61 27.56
C PRO A 55 5.46 -5.14 26.42
N ALA A 56 5.42 -5.86 25.30
CA ALA A 56 6.11 -5.53 24.04
C ALA A 56 5.05 -5.11 23.01
N VAL A 57 5.05 -3.83 22.61
CA VAL A 57 3.96 -3.24 21.84
C VAL A 57 4.47 -2.46 20.63
N TYR A 58 3.93 -2.77 19.46
CA TYR A 58 4.00 -1.89 18.30
C TYR A 58 2.97 -0.77 18.44
N SER A 59 3.42 0.46 18.58
CA SER A 59 2.52 1.63 18.71
C SER A 59 1.75 1.93 17.43
N GLY A 60 2.19 1.39 16.30
CA GLY A 60 1.64 1.70 14.99
C GLY A 60 2.07 3.07 14.47
N SER A 61 1.51 3.46 13.33
CA SER A 61 1.66 4.79 12.76
C SER A 61 0.50 5.71 13.17
N PRO A 62 0.74 7.01 13.37
CA PRO A 62 -0.32 7.96 13.71
C PRO A 62 -1.26 8.27 12.54
N LEU A 63 -0.82 7.99 11.31
CA LEU A 63 -1.57 8.19 10.07
C LEU A 63 -1.53 6.91 9.23
N SER A 64 -2.50 6.75 8.32
CA SER A 64 -2.43 5.75 7.26
C SER A 64 -1.52 6.26 6.16
N TYR A 65 -0.54 5.45 5.74
CA TYR A 65 0.41 5.80 4.69
C TYR A 65 0.05 5.21 3.33
N SER A 66 -0.79 4.20 3.30
CA SER A 66 -1.24 3.55 2.08
C SER A 66 -2.69 3.11 2.17
N PHE A 67 -3.30 2.77 1.02
CA PHE A 67 -4.65 2.23 1.01
C PHE A 67 -4.76 0.79 1.53
N SER A 68 -3.66 0.08 1.75
CA SER A 68 -3.69 -1.19 2.50
C SER A 68 -4.11 -0.98 3.97
N GLU A 69 -3.89 0.24 4.49
CA GLU A 69 -4.30 0.66 5.83
C GLU A 69 -5.66 1.39 5.85
N ALA A 70 -6.39 1.40 4.73
CA ALA A 70 -7.70 2.04 4.66
C ALA A 70 -8.65 1.48 5.72
N GLU A 71 -9.40 2.38 6.38
CA GLU A 71 -10.34 2.04 7.47
C GLU A 71 -9.68 1.46 8.73
N GLN A 72 -8.36 1.46 8.81
CA GLN A 72 -7.63 1.03 10.00
C GLN A 72 -7.65 2.14 11.06
N ASP A 73 -8.10 1.78 12.27
CA ASP A 73 -8.02 2.69 13.40
C ASP A 73 -6.57 2.95 13.81
N LYS A 74 -6.22 4.20 14.02
CA LYS A 74 -4.90 4.66 14.46
C LYS A 74 -4.91 5.03 15.94
N TYR A 75 -3.79 4.76 16.61
CA TYR A 75 -3.68 4.92 18.05
C TYR A 75 -2.34 5.56 18.43
N VAL A 76 -2.32 6.16 19.64
CA VAL A 76 -1.11 6.41 20.40
C VAL A 76 -1.10 5.53 21.64
N THR A 77 0.09 5.12 22.08
CA THR A 77 0.29 4.32 23.28
C THR A 77 0.74 5.23 24.41
N LEU A 78 -0.02 5.21 25.51
CA LEU A 78 0.33 5.88 26.76
C LEU A 78 0.89 4.83 27.72
N VAL A 79 2.09 5.06 28.24
CA VAL A 79 2.78 4.14 29.14
C VAL A 79 3.08 4.86 30.45
N ASN A 80 2.53 4.36 31.56
CA ASN A 80 2.85 4.82 32.90
C ASN A 80 3.75 3.78 33.56
N LEU A 81 4.89 4.24 34.08
CA LEU A 81 5.89 3.42 34.73
C LEU A 81 6.13 3.93 36.15
N GLU A 82 6.16 3.01 37.12
CA GLU A 82 6.60 3.28 38.48
C GLU A 82 7.82 2.40 38.81
N PRO A 83 8.78 2.88 39.60
CA PRO A 83 9.95 2.12 39.95
C PRO A 83 9.59 0.78 40.59
N GLY A 84 10.06 -0.34 39.99
CA GLY A 84 9.79 -1.70 40.48
C GLY A 84 8.37 -2.21 40.28
N GLY A 85 7.48 -1.45 39.63
CA GLY A 85 6.12 -1.85 39.33
C GLY A 85 5.94 -2.31 37.87
N PRO A 86 4.81 -2.95 37.54
CA PRO A 86 4.48 -3.30 36.16
C PRO A 86 4.12 -2.05 35.37
N ALA A 87 4.38 -2.09 34.04
CA ALA A 87 3.94 -1.04 33.15
C ALA A 87 2.41 -1.03 32.96
N CYS A 88 1.81 0.15 33.07
CA CYS A 88 0.41 0.34 32.70
C CYS A 88 0.34 0.90 31.28
N VAL A 89 -0.09 0.09 30.33
CA VAL A 89 -0.15 0.41 28.90
C VAL A 89 -1.60 0.67 28.50
N THR A 90 -1.87 1.85 27.94
CA THR A 90 -3.20 2.25 27.48
C THR A 90 -3.11 2.76 26.05
N LYS A 91 -4.00 2.32 25.17
CA LYS A 91 -4.13 2.85 23.82
C LYS A 91 -5.21 3.95 23.75
N ARG A 92 -4.90 5.03 23.04
CA ARG A 92 -5.85 6.11 22.73
C ARG A 92 -6.05 6.20 21.23
N ARG A 93 -7.29 6.04 20.79
CA ARG A 93 -7.63 6.20 19.37
C ARG A 93 -7.43 7.65 18.92
N LEU A 94 -6.83 7.82 17.76
CA LEU A 94 -6.73 9.08 17.07
C LEU A 94 -7.99 9.29 16.22
N THR A 95 -8.57 10.48 16.32
CA THR A 95 -9.82 10.84 15.61
C THR A 95 -9.64 12.07 14.71
N SER A 96 -8.43 12.61 14.65
CA SER A 96 -8.11 13.78 13.84
C SER A 96 -7.54 13.37 12.49
N GLY A 97 -7.76 14.20 11.49
CA GLY A 97 -7.27 13.98 10.12
C GLY A 97 -8.35 13.42 9.19
N ARG A 98 -8.09 13.48 7.90
CA ARG A 98 -8.96 12.90 6.87
C ARG A 98 -8.78 11.37 6.86
N PRO A 99 -9.85 10.59 7.00
CA PRO A 99 -9.77 9.13 6.88
C PRO A 99 -9.41 8.71 5.46
N LEU A 100 -8.64 7.64 5.36
CA LEU A 100 -8.28 6.99 4.11
C LEU A 100 -9.26 5.85 3.85
N VAL A 101 -10.00 5.88 2.73
CA VAL A 101 -11.06 4.91 2.45
C VAL A 101 -10.97 4.36 1.03
N ARG A 102 -11.33 3.09 0.87
CA ARG A 102 -11.58 2.47 -0.43
C ARG A 102 -13.08 2.38 -0.64
N ARG A 103 -13.55 2.85 -1.80
CA ARG A 103 -14.97 2.77 -2.15
C ARG A 103 -15.15 2.32 -3.58
N ARG A 104 -16.17 1.45 -3.77
CA ARG A 104 -16.57 0.93 -5.06
C ARG A 104 -18.01 1.33 -5.33
N PHE A 105 -18.27 1.85 -6.51
CA PHE A 105 -19.60 2.28 -6.94
C PHE A 105 -19.96 1.72 -8.30
N GLU A 106 -21.27 1.51 -8.49
CA GLU A 106 -21.87 1.17 -9.76
C GLU A 106 -22.22 2.45 -10.51
N GLY A 107 -21.28 2.91 -11.37
CA GLY A 107 -21.43 4.12 -12.15
C GLY A 107 -20.94 5.40 -11.46
N VAL A 108 -20.80 6.44 -12.26
CA VAL A 108 -20.24 7.74 -11.86
C VAL A 108 -21.18 8.52 -10.93
N GLU A 109 -22.50 8.44 -11.16
CA GLU A 109 -23.47 9.21 -10.38
C GLU A 109 -23.50 8.79 -8.91
N ALA A 110 -23.48 7.48 -8.63
CA ALA A 110 -23.40 6.96 -7.26
C ALA A 110 -22.12 7.39 -6.56
N ALA A 111 -21.01 7.42 -7.29
CA ALA A 111 -19.73 7.92 -6.78
C ALA A 111 -19.81 9.42 -6.43
N LEU A 112 -20.35 10.24 -7.32
CA LEU A 112 -20.50 11.69 -7.11
C LEU A 112 -21.38 12.00 -5.90
N GLN A 113 -22.49 11.29 -5.73
CA GLN A 113 -23.35 11.44 -4.56
C GLN A 113 -22.61 11.17 -3.26
N TRP A 114 -21.91 10.03 -3.18
CA TRP A 114 -21.16 9.67 -1.98
C TRP A 114 -20.03 10.65 -1.67
N LEU A 115 -19.31 11.11 -2.70
CA LEU A 115 -18.24 12.11 -2.56
C LEU A 115 -18.76 13.43 -1.98
N ALA A 116 -19.94 13.87 -2.40
CA ALA A 116 -20.57 15.09 -1.85
C ALA A 116 -20.95 14.94 -0.37
N GLU A 117 -21.28 13.75 0.09
CA GLU A 117 -21.62 13.46 1.50
C GLU A 117 -20.38 13.29 2.40
N HIS A 118 -19.19 13.07 1.81
CA HIS A 118 -17.94 12.75 2.53
C HIS A 118 -16.77 13.66 2.14
N PRO A 119 -16.90 14.98 2.23
CA PRO A 119 -15.93 15.94 1.69
C PRO A 119 -14.54 15.85 2.32
N ASP A 120 -14.44 15.37 3.57
CA ASP A 120 -13.20 15.32 4.34
C ASP A 120 -12.55 13.92 4.35
N THR A 121 -12.51 13.25 3.19
CA THR A 121 -11.90 11.92 3.06
C THR A 121 -10.81 11.89 2.00
N TRP A 122 -9.81 11.00 2.17
CA TRP A 122 -8.94 10.56 1.09
C TRP A 122 -9.50 9.26 0.51
N VAL A 123 -9.77 9.21 -0.78
CA VAL A 123 -10.46 8.08 -1.38
C VAL A 123 -9.72 7.47 -2.56
N GLU A 124 -9.58 6.14 -2.52
CA GLU A 124 -9.32 5.31 -3.69
C GLU A 124 -10.68 4.84 -4.22
N LEU A 125 -11.04 5.33 -5.40
CA LEU A 125 -12.36 5.20 -5.97
C LEU A 125 -12.37 4.15 -7.07
N THR A 126 -13.07 3.04 -6.87
CA THR A 126 -13.35 2.07 -7.92
C THR A 126 -14.72 2.34 -8.53
N VAL A 127 -14.78 2.59 -9.84
CA VAL A 127 -16.03 2.84 -10.55
C VAL A 127 -16.29 1.72 -11.55
N ALA A 128 -17.33 0.92 -11.30
CA ALA A 128 -17.78 -0.13 -12.19
C ALA A 128 -18.68 0.46 -13.27
N THR A 129 -18.30 0.23 -14.51
CA THR A 129 -18.99 0.74 -15.71
C THR A 129 -19.05 -0.30 -16.80
N GLY A 130 -19.99 -0.19 -17.74
CA GLY A 130 -20.04 -1.04 -18.93
C GLY A 130 -18.93 -0.74 -19.93
N THR A 131 -18.39 0.49 -19.91
CA THR A 131 -17.33 0.98 -20.81
C THR A 131 -16.27 1.70 -20.00
N PHE A 132 -15.15 2.05 -20.63
CA PHE A 132 -14.13 2.89 -19.96
C PHE A 132 -14.69 4.28 -19.62
N LEU A 133 -14.26 4.81 -18.47
CA LEU A 133 -14.57 6.18 -18.08
C LEU A 133 -14.07 7.18 -19.14
N THR A 134 -14.92 8.10 -19.51
CA THR A 134 -14.55 9.20 -20.40
C THR A 134 -13.69 10.24 -19.67
N ALA A 135 -12.92 11.02 -20.40
CA ALA A 135 -12.15 12.13 -19.83
C ALA A 135 -13.05 13.16 -19.10
N GLN A 136 -14.29 13.35 -19.58
CA GLN A 136 -15.26 14.23 -18.95
C GLN A 136 -15.75 13.70 -17.60
N GLU A 137 -16.02 12.40 -17.48
CA GLU A 137 -16.43 11.76 -16.23
C GLU A 137 -15.32 11.81 -15.18
N VAL A 138 -14.08 11.49 -15.58
CA VAL A 138 -12.90 11.61 -14.70
C VAL A 138 -12.74 13.05 -14.21
N LYS A 139 -12.87 14.04 -15.12
CA LYS A 139 -12.80 15.46 -14.75
C LYS A 139 -13.91 15.87 -13.80
N SER A 140 -15.14 15.37 -13.98
CA SER A 140 -16.27 15.64 -13.10
C SER A 140 -16.05 15.10 -11.69
N LEU A 141 -15.51 13.88 -11.57
CA LEU A 141 -15.16 13.28 -10.28
C LEU A 141 -14.12 14.13 -9.53
N HIS A 142 -13.01 14.48 -10.19
CA HIS A 142 -11.98 15.33 -9.57
C HIS A 142 -12.45 16.74 -9.25
N ALA A 143 -13.39 17.30 -10.03
CA ALA A 143 -13.98 18.60 -9.75
C ALA A 143 -14.94 18.55 -8.54
N ALA A 144 -15.56 17.39 -8.30
CA ALA A 144 -16.49 17.22 -7.18
C ALA A 144 -15.80 17.00 -5.83
N HIS A 145 -14.53 16.50 -5.83
CA HIS A 145 -13.88 16.13 -4.58
C HIS A 145 -12.35 16.21 -4.68
N ASP A 146 -11.73 16.97 -3.79
CA ASP A 146 -10.28 17.23 -3.75
C ASP A 146 -9.45 16.09 -3.15
N GLY A 147 -10.08 15.16 -2.44
CA GLY A 147 -9.44 14.02 -1.78
C GLY A 147 -9.40 12.75 -2.63
N ILE A 148 -9.75 12.78 -3.91
CA ILE A 148 -9.59 11.62 -4.79
C ILE A 148 -8.10 11.42 -5.08
N VAL A 149 -7.54 10.33 -4.56
CA VAL A 149 -6.13 9.96 -4.76
C VAL A 149 -5.96 9.11 -6.03
N CYS A 150 -6.89 8.18 -6.25
CA CYS A 150 -6.85 7.29 -7.41
C CYS A 150 -8.27 6.95 -7.87
N ILE A 151 -8.47 6.85 -9.20
CA ILE A 151 -9.70 6.33 -9.80
C ILE A 151 -9.34 5.05 -10.54
N ILE A 152 -9.97 3.95 -10.16
CA ILE A 152 -9.80 2.63 -10.74
C ILE A 152 -11.07 2.30 -11.54
N PRO A 153 -11.00 2.27 -12.88
CA PRO A 153 -12.12 1.82 -13.69
C PRO A 153 -12.25 0.30 -13.61
N ASP A 154 -13.45 -0.19 -13.29
CA ASP A 154 -13.79 -1.60 -13.32
C ASP A 154 -14.77 -1.84 -14.47
N VAL A 155 -14.23 -2.26 -15.64
CA VAL A 155 -14.98 -2.45 -16.87
C VAL A 155 -15.54 -3.85 -16.92
N ARG A 156 -16.87 -3.98 -16.93
CA ARG A 156 -17.56 -5.28 -16.94
C ARG A 156 -17.68 -5.93 -18.32
N ASP A 157 -17.58 -5.17 -19.38
CA ASP A 157 -17.62 -5.72 -20.72
C ASP A 157 -16.28 -6.36 -21.10
N VAL A 158 -16.22 -7.67 -20.90
CA VAL A 158 -15.04 -8.50 -21.17
C VAL A 158 -14.61 -8.43 -22.65
N SER A 159 -15.53 -8.10 -23.57
CA SER A 159 -15.21 -7.97 -25.00
C SER A 159 -14.31 -6.77 -25.27
N LEU A 160 -14.59 -5.64 -24.60
CA LEU A 160 -13.78 -4.42 -24.70
C LEU A 160 -12.40 -4.57 -24.00
N VAL A 161 -12.36 -5.37 -22.94
CA VAL A 161 -11.10 -5.69 -22.26
C VAL A 161 -10.26 -6.62 -23.13
N ASN A 162 -10.88 -7.62 -23.79
CA ASN A 162 -10.17 -8.56 -24.66
C ASN A 162 -9.61 -7.88 -25.91
N ASP A 163 -10.32 -6.94 -26.53
CA ASP A 163 -9.79 -6.17 -27.66
C ASP A 163 -8.59 -5.30 -27.27
N ARG A 164 -8.60 -4.71 -26.06
CA ARG A 164 -7.42 -3.99 -25.54
C ARG A 164 -6.32 -4.92 -25.05
N VAL A 165 -6.66 -6.04 -24.43
CA VAL A 165 -5.67 -7.06 -24.03
C VAL A 165 -5.03 -7.69 -25.26
N ALA A 166 -5.78 -7.93 -26.34
CA ALA A 166 -5.22 -8.36 -27.62
C ALA A 166 -4.27 -7.29 -28.20
N SER A 167 -4.66 -6.00 -28.17
CA SER A 167 -3.78 -4.91 -28.59
C SER A 167 -2.58 -4.70 -27.64
N ILE A 168 -2.75 -4.95 -26.34
CA ILE A 168 -1.64 -4.94 -25.36
C ILE A 168 -0.78 -6.21 -25.50
N HIS A 169 -1.34 -7.33 -25.93
CA HIS A 169 -0.57 -8.55 -26.23
C HIS A 169 0.25 -8.38 -27.50
N ASP A 170 -0.29 -7.70 -28.52
CA ASP A 170 0.47 -7.26 -29.71
C ASP A 170 1.53 -6.21 -29.35
N LEU A 171 1.24 -5.31 -28.40
CA LEU A 171 2.20 -4.35 -27.85
C LEU A 171 3.24 -5.02 -26.92
N ARG A 172 2.91 -6.13 -26.23
CA ARG A 172 3.88 -6.93 -25.47
C ARG A 172 4.81 -7.74 -26.37
N SER A 173 4.43 -8.01 -27.59
CA SER A 173 5.33 -8.64 -28.58
C SER A 173 6.45 -7.69 -29.04
N ASP A 174 6.29 -6.37 -28.81
CA ASP A 174 7.36 -5.40 -29.09
C ASP A 174 7.53 -4.36 -27.97
N VAL A 175 7.98 -4.84 -26.82
CA VAL A 175 8.33 -3.98 -25.66
C VAL A 175 9.39 -2.93 -26.04
N ASN A 176 10.21 -3.22 -27.06
CA ASN A 176 11.20 -2.29 -27.58
C ASN A 176 10.55 -1.10 -28.30
N ALA A 177 9.49 -1.34 -29.09
CA ALA A 177 8.72 -0.27 -29.74
C ALA A 177 8.02 0.61 -28.71
N LEU A 178 7.46 0.00 -27.64
CA LEU A 178 6.81 0.73 -26.55
C LEU A 178 7.81 1.64 -25.81
N PHE A 179 9.01 1.14 -25.53
CA PHE A 179 10.06 1.93 -24.92
C PHE A 179 10.53 3.07 -25.83
N ALA A 180 10.70 2.81 -27.11
CA ALA A 180 11.09 3.84 -28.08
C ALA A 180 10.06 4.98 -28.16
N GLU A 181 8.76 4.63 -28.20
CA GLU A 181 7.67 5.61 -28.20
C GLU A 181 7.64 6.44 -26.90
N TYR A 182 7.75 5.78 -25.74
CA TYR A 182 7.84 6.46 -24.43
C TYR A 182 9.04 7.40 -24.37
N PHE A 183 10.20 6.94 -24.82
CA PHE A 183 11.42 7.74 -24.81
C PHE A 183 11.30 8.97 -25.71
N ARG A 184 10.71 8.79 -26.92
CA ARG A 184 10.43 9.87 -27.86
C ARG A 184 9.49 10.92 -27.23
N GLN A 185 8.42 10.51 -26.58
CA GLN A 185 7.49 11.42 -25.92
C GLN A 185 8.15 12.19 -24.75
N ARG A 186 9.06 11.55 -24.02
CA ARG A 186 9.72 12.18 -22.87
C ARG A 186 10.94 13.01 -23.21
N LYS A 187 11.69 12.65 -24.24
CA LYS A 187 12.97 13.26 -24.58
C LYS A 187 12.93 14.03 -25.90
N GLY A 188 11.84 13.93 -26.67
CA GLY A 188 11.68 14.60 -27.96
C GLY A 188 12.53 14.03 -29.10
N GLN A 189 13.19 12.88 -28.89
CA GLN A 189 14.06 12.21 -29.87
C GLN A 189 13.96 10.69 -29.71
N GLU A 190 14.30 9.95 -30.76
CA GLU A 190 14.38 8.48 -30.73
C GLU A 190 15.54 8.02 -29.84
N PRO A 191 15.39 6.89 -29.09
CA PRO A 191 16.50 6.30 -28.34
C PRO A 191 17.56 5.79 -29.32
N ASN A 192 18.81 6.04 -29.02
CA ASN A 192 19.92 5.48 -29.79
C ASN A 192 20.13 3.98 -29.46
N GLU A 193 20.99 3.31 -30.24
CA GLU A 193 21.24 1.86 -30.10
C GLU A 193 21.79 1.49 -28.71
N GLU A 194 22.55 2.37 -28.08
CA GLU A 194 23.15 2.17 -26.77
C GLU A 194 22.08 2.17 -25.66
N ILE A 195 21.14 3.10 -25.72
CA ILE A 195 19.97 3.16 -24.82
C ILE A 195 19.06 1.94 -25.02
N MET A 196 18.84 1.52 -26.27
CA MET A 196 18.06 0.32 -26.57
C MET A 196 18.75 -0.95 -26.08
N SER A 197 20.07 -1.02 -26.10
CA SER A 197 20.85 -2.14 -25.59
C SER A 197 20.73 -2.24 -24.07
N LEU A 198 20.89 -1.13 -23.34
CA LEU A 198 20.71 -1.06 -21.89
C LEU A 198 19.30 -1.44 -21.47
N PHE A 199 18.29 -1.02 -22.23
CA PHE A 199 16.90 -1.39 -21.96
C PHE A 199 16.67 -2.89 -22.09
N ARG A 200 17.20 -3.54 -23.15
CA ARG A 200 17.09 -5.00 -23.34
C ARG A 200 17.84 -5.77 -22.24
N GLU A 201 18.99 -5.28 -21.81
CA GLU A 201 19.75 -5.86 -20.70
C GLU A 201 18.96 -5.79 -19.39
N ALA A 202 18.35 -4.64 -19.06
CA ALA A 202 17.50 -4.49 -17.88
C ALA A 202 16.30 -5.45 -17.90
N LEU A 203 15.65 -5.64 -19.04
CA LEU A 203 14.56 -6.60 -19.22
C LEU A 203 15.00 -8.05 -19.02
N SER A 204 16.22 -8.40 -19.44
CA SER A 204 16.76 -9.77 -19.31
C SER A 204 17.09 -10.12 -17.85
N ILE A 205 17.49 -9.15 -17.05
CA ILE A 205 17.80 -9.33 -15.61
C ILE A 205 16.51 -9.57 -14.81
N ASP A 206 15.42 -8.85 -15.14
CA ASP A 206 14.13 -8.99 -14.43
C ASP A 206 13.40 -10.30 -14.80
N GLY A 207 13.63 -10.85 -15.99
CA GLY A 207 13.10 -12.14 -16.44
C GLY A 207 13.75 -13.36 -15.78
N GLY A 208 14.94 -13.22 -15.20
CA GLY A 208 15.72 -14.30 -14.57
C GLY A 208 15.33 -14.61 -13.13
N SER A 209 14.66 -13.71 -12.43
CA SER A 209 14.37 -13.84 -10.99
C SER A 209 13.05 -14.56 -10.66
N ARG A 210 12.28 -15.02 -11.67
CA ARG A 210 10.99 -15.71 -11.46
C ARG A 210 10.99 -17.22 -11.75
N LYS A 211 12.16 -17.86 -11.86
CA LYS A 211 12.26 -19.31 -12.05
C LYS A 211 13.24 -19.93 -11.07
N SER A 212 12.86 -20.06 -9.81
CA SER A 212 13.30 -21.12 -8.91
C SER A 212 12.50 -20.99 -7.61
N ASP A 213 11.34 -21.63 -7.56
CA ASP A 213 10.85 -22.37 -6.41
C ASP A 213 9.64 -23.18 -6.88
N SER A 214 9.92 -24.43 -7.18
CA SER A 214 8.92 -25.52 -7.25
C SER A 214 9.25 -26.50 -6.16
#